data_14ce7513615ed6c2b57ab3525d0c5507
#
_entry.id   14ce7513615ed6c2b57ab3525d0c5507
#
_cell.length_a   1.000
_cell.length_b   1.000
_cell.length_c   1.000
_cell.angle_alpha   90.00
_cell.angle_beta   90.00
_cell.angle_gamma   90.00
#
_symmetry.space_group_name_H-M   'P 1'
#
loop_
_entity.id
_entity.type
_entity.pdbx_description
1 polymer ?
#
loop_
_entity_poly.entity_id
_entity_poly.type
_entity_poly.pdbx_seq_one_letter_code
_entity_poly.pdbx_strand_id
1 'polypeptide(L)'
;MGYVLGIDLGTSSLKGLLMNKKGEVIAFAGADYPLIHPKKGYSEQNGEEWIRACEFVFSELSKKVDDFKEELEGIAISGQMHGLVTLDENYNTVRPAILWNDTRTTAQCAEIMEDFGERLIEITKNKALEGFTLPKILWMKEEEPGLWEKTAHIMLPKDYLIFRLTGELATDYSDAAGTLLLDVAAKKWSDEVLKKYNIDDNILPKLYNSIDCVGIVNREYKEKFGLKKEVKVMGGGADNACAAVGSGIIGNGLGMVSIGTSGVFLSYEDEAHSHYHGQLHLFNHGIPEAYYSMGVTLAAGHSLNWFKETFAPNESFEELLLDVDSIPVGSDGLLFAPYIVGERTPYADSKVRGSFTRIDTTHTRAHFARAVLEGITFSLRDSKELMTGLTGRQFDKILSVGGGSKNKDWLQIQADIFDTEIITLTTEQGPGLGAAMMAAVGLNWFANLNECAKTFVQYKSAALPKSENVEKYNEVYKSYRKIYGATKDL
;
A
#
# COMPACT_ATOMS: atom_id res chain seq x y z
N MET A 1 3.55 30.98 10.55
CA MET A 1 3.62 29.57 10.97
C MET A 1 3.82 28.75 9.71
N GLY A 2 4.84 27.89 9.59
CA GLY A 2 5.05 27.16 8.34
C GLY A 2 4.14 25.93 8.22
N TYR A 3 3.76 25.58 6.98
CA TYR A 3 2.95 24.40 6.68
C TYR A 3 3.66 23.44 5.72
N VAL A 4 3.37 22.16 5.87
CA VAL A 4 3.65 21.12 4.88
C VAL A 4 2.35 20.49 4.40
N LEU A 5 2.32 20.13 3.11
CA LEU A 5 1.20 19.45 2.50
C LEU A 5 1.61 18.03 2.10
N GLY A 6 1.04 17.05 2.76
CA GLY A 6 1.08 15.65 2.34
C GLY A 6 -0.07 15.36 1.39
N ILE A 7 0.24 14.97 0.17
CA ILE A 7 -0.75 14.55 -0.83
C ILE A 7 -0.77 13.03 -0.89
N ASP A 8 -1.95 12.43 -0.90
CA ASP A 8 -2.16 11.00 -1.12
C ASP A 8 -2.93 10.82 -2.45
N LEU A 9 -2.21 10.42 -3.49
CA LEU A 9 -2.75 10.11 -4.81
C LEU A 9 -3.15 8.64 -4.84
N GLY A 10 -4.35 8.34 -4.36
CA GLY A 10 -4.91 6.99 -4.34
C GLY A 10 -5.53 6.56 -5.67
N THR A 11 -6.13 5.37 -5.69
CA THR A 11 -6.73 4.82 -6.91
C THR A 11 -8.01 5.54 -7.33
N SER A 12 -8.84 6.01 -6.39
CA SER A 12 -10.14 6.63 -6.67
C SER A 12 -10.26 8.09 -6.26
N SER A 13 -9.27 8.62 -5.52
CA SER A 13 -9.30 10.00 -5.02
C SER A 13 -7.89 10.49 -4.70
N LEU A 14 -7.70 11.82 -4.80
CA LEU A 14 -6.55 12.52 -4.26
C LEU A 14 -6.97 13.25 -2.99
N LYS A 15 -6.16 13.11 -1.94
CA LYS A 15 -6.37 13.75 -0.65
C LYS A 15 -5.18 14.61 -0.29
N GLY A 16 -5.41 15.77 0.28
CA GLY A 16 -4.39 16.67 0.79
C GLY A 16 -4.55 16.90 2.28
N LEU A 17 -3.49 16.67 3.03
CA LEU A 17 -3.39 16.84 4.47
C LEU A 17 -2.41 17.99 4.78
N LEU A 18 -2.91 19.10 5.29
CA LEU A 18 -2.10 20.25 5.69
C LEU A 18 -1.72 20.16 7.15
N MET A 19 -0.43 20.24 7.45
CA MET A 19 0.09 20.10 8.81
C MET A 19 1.07 21.23 9.17
N ASN A 20 1.14 21.56 10.45
CA ASN A 20 2.13 22.47 10.99
C ASN A 20 3.29 21.70 11.65
N LYS A 21 4.34 22.44 12.08
CA LYS A 21 5.55 21.88 12.71
C LYS A 21 5.28 21.16 14.05
N LYS A 22 4.12 21.37 14.66
CA LYS A 22 3.74 20.70 15.92
C LYS A 22 3.06 19.34 15.69
N GLY A 23 2.88 18.92 14.43
CA GLY A 23 2.15 17.69 14.09
C GLY A 23 0.62 17.86 14.15
N GLU A 24 0.13 19.07 14.21
CA GLU A 24 -1.30 19.37 14.21
C GLU A 24 -1.83 19.36 12.77
N VAL A 25 -2.93 18.66 12.55
CA VAL A 25 -3.69 18.71 11.28
C VAL A 25 -4.44 20.04 11.25
N ILE A 26 -4.07 20.90 10.31
CA ILE A 26 -4.67 22.23 10.13
C ILE A 26 -5.91 22.17 9.26
N ALA A 27 -5.83 21.45 8.16
CA ALA A 27 -6.94 21.26 7.24
C ALA A 27 -6.77 19.98 6.40
N PHE A 28 -7.88 19.54 5.84
CA PHE A 28 -7.97 18.42 4.93
C PHE A 28 -8.88 18.77 3.76
N ALA A 29 -8.51 18.31 2.55
CA ALA A 29 -9.35 18.37 1.36
C ALA A 29 -9.15 17.12 0.52
N GLY A 30 -10.14 16.77 -0.30
CA GLY A 30 -10.06 15.62 -1.21
C GLY A 30 -10.94 15.79 -2.42
N ALA A 31 -10.60 15.11 -3.49
CA ALA A 31 -11.36 15.06 -4.75
C ALA A 31 -11.30 13.66 -5.35
N ASP A 32 -12.44 13.17 -5.78
CA ASP A 32 -12.56 11.88 -6.46
C ASP A 32 -12.33 12.03 -7.97
N TYR A 33 -11.94 10.93 -8.60
CA TYR A 33 -11.82 10.83 -10.06
C TYR A 33 -12.17 9.42 -10.55
N PRO A 34 -12.61 9.30 -11.81
CA PRO A 34 -13.09 8.03 -12.34
C PRO A 34 -11.96 7.06 -12.66
N LEU A 35 -12.29 5.76 -12.57
CA LEU A 35 -11.55 4.68 -13.20
C LEU A 35 -12.11 4.40 -14.59
N ILE A 36 -11.25 4.05 -15.53
CA ILE A 36 -11.62 3.66 -16.88
C ILE A 36 -11.42 2.15 -17.02
N HIS A 37 -12.47 1.43 -17.41
CA HIS A 37 -12.45 -0.01 -17.64
C HIS A 37 -12.79 -0.32 -19.09
N PRO A 38 -11.84 -0.23 -20.05
CA PRO A 38 -12.13 -0.42 -21.47
C PRO A 38 -12.59 -1.83 -21.81
N LYS A 39 -12.08 -2.83 -21.07
CA LYS A 39 -12.41 -4.26 -21.20
C LYS A 39 -12.34 -4.91 -19.81
N LYS A 40 -12.90 -6.12 -19.69
CA LYS A 40 -12.79 -6.93 -18.48
C LYS A 40 -11.31 -7.14 -18.11
N GLY A 41 -10.95 -6.86 -16.89
CA GLY A 41 -9.57 -6.97 -16.37
C GLY A 41 -8.68 -5.74 -16.65
N TYR A 42 -9.15 -4.77 -17.46
CA TYR A 42 -8.42 -3.53 -17.72
C TYR A 42 -8.80 -2.46 -16.71
N SER A 43 -7.80 -1.73 -16.22
CA SER A 43 -7.99 -0.60 -15.30
C SER A 43 -7.01 0.52 -15.66
N GLU A 44 -7.55 1.65 -16.07
CA GLU A 44 -6.79 2.78 -16.59
C GLU A 44 -7.25 4.10 -15.97
N GLN A 45 -6.37 5.11 -16.00
CA GLN A 45 -6.70 6.48 -15.61
C GLN A 45 -6.03 7.52 -16.52
N ASN A 46 -6.72 8.64 -16.71
CA ASN A 46 -6.13 9.81 -17.34
C ASN A 46 -5.38 10.63 -16.28
N GLY A 47 -4.08 10.86 -16.46
CA GLY A 47 -3.26 11.66 -15.54
C GLY A 47 -3.76 13.09 -15.34
N GLU A 48 -4.49 13.67 -16.31
CA GLU A 48 -5.09 15.01 -16.16
C GLU A 48 -6.18 15.05 -15.06
N GLU A 49 -6.82 13.93 -14.75
CA GLU A 49 -7.76 13.88 -13.61
C GLU A 49 -7.04 14.04 -12.27
N TRP A 50 -5.82 13.51 -12.14
CA TRP A 50 -4.98 13.70 -10.94
C TRP A 50 -4.58 15.18 -10.78
N ILE A 51 -4.26 15.86 -11.89
CA ILE A 51 -3.92 17.29 -11.88
C ILE A 51 -5.13 18.11 -11.46
N ARG A 52 -6.32 17.86 -12.03
CA ARG A 52 -7.57 18.56 -11.64
C ARG A 52 -7.89 18.36 -10.18
N ALA A 53 -7.73 17.12 -9.66
CA ALA A 53 -7.95 16.81 -8.26
C ALA A 53 -6.97 17.57 -7.36
N CYS A 54 -5.67 17.64 -7.75
CA CYS A 54 -4.67 18.40 -7.04
C CYS A 54 -5.02 19.89 -7.00
N GLU A 55 -5.38 20.48 -8.12
CA GLU A 55 -5.81 21.88 -8.22
C GLU A 55 -7.03 22.17 -7.34
N PHE A 56 -8.01 21.26 -7.34
CA PHE A 56 -9.17 21.37 -6.48
C PHE A 56 -8.77 21.36 -5.00
N VAL A 57 -7.89 20.44 -4.58
CA VAL A 57 -7.40 20.34 -3.21
C VAL A 57 -6.70 21.63 -2.78
N PHE A 58 -5.83 22.20 -3.61
CA PHE A 58 -5.20 23.49 -3.33
C PHE A 58 -6.21 24.62 -3.17
N SER A 59 -7.22 24.67 -4.04
CA SER A 59 -8.30 25.65 -3.95
C SER A 59 -9.08 25.52 -2.64
N GLU A 60 -9.44 24.30 -2.25
CA GLU A 60 -10.21 24.06 -1.02
C GLU A 60 -9.39 24.36 0.25
N LEU A 61 -8.11 23.99 0.28
CA LEU A 61 -7.22 24.31 1.40
C LEU A 61 -7.04 25.82 1.56
N SER A 62 -6.90 26.56 0.44
CA SER A 62 -6.77 28.02 0.48
C SER A 62 -8.04 28.75 0.91
N LYS A 63 -9.21 28.11 0.82
CA LYS A 63 -10.47 28.65 1.38
C LYS A 63 -10.62 28.34 2.87
N LYS A 64 -10.06 27.23 3.34
CA LYS A 64 -10.16 26.76 4.72
C LYS A 64 -9.13 27.40 5.65
N VAL A 65 -7.99 27.84 5.09
CA VAL A 65 -6.84 28.35 5.86
C VAL A 65 -6.36 29.65 5.24
N ASP A 66 -6.59 30.76 5.92
CA ASP A 66 -6.39 32.11 5.40
C ASP A 66 -4.93 32.38 4.98
N ASP A 67 -3.96 31.88 5.76
CA ASP A 67 -2.52 32.05 5.54
C ASP A 67 -1.86 30.89 4.77
N PHE A 68 -2.67 29.99 4.17
CA PHE A 68 -2.17 28.84 3.39
C PHE A 68 -1.16 29.25 2.31
N LYS A 69 -1.49 30.30 1.54
CA LYS A 69 -0.67 30.74 0.41
C LYS A 69 0.64 31.39 0.84
N GLU A 70 0.64 32.00 2.01
CA GLU A 70 1.78 32.67 2.63
C GLU A 70 2.70 31.68 3.36
N GLU A 71 2.15 30.61 3.93
CA GLU A 71 2.85 29.76 4.88
C GLU A 71 3.18 28.36 4.39
N LEU A 72 2.68 27.91 3.21
CA LEU A 72 3.06 26.63 2.64
C LEU A 72 4.56 26.66 2.24
N GLU A 73 5.35 25.73 2.78
CA GLU A 73 6.82 25.65 2.57
C GLU A 73 7.24 24.40 1.78
N GLY A 74 6.49 23.29 1.92
CA GLY A 74 6.84 22.04 1.27
C GLY A 74 5.69 21.10 1.00
N ILE A 75 5.88 20.26 -0.01
CA ILE A 75 4.94 19.25 -0.45
C ILE A 75 5.70 17.92 -0.58
N ALA A 76 5.07 16.82 -0.18
CA ALA A 76 5.46 15.49 -0.65
C ALA A 76 4.21 14.71 -1.04
N ILE A 77 4.39 13.76 -1.95
CA ILE A 77 3.29 13.01 -2.57
C ILE A 77 3.47 11.53 -2.26
N SER A 78 2.46 10.93 -1.67
CA SER A 78 2.22 9.50 -1.65
C SER A 78 1.45 9.11 -2.91
N GLY A 79 1.77 8.01 -3.55
CA GLY A 79 1.03 7.58 -4.74
C GLY A 79 0.76 6.10 -4.84
N GLN A 80 -0.36 5.76 -5.51
CA GLN A 80 -0.64 4.39 -5.88
C GLN A 80 0.52 3.80 -6.68
N MET A 81 0.98 2.63 -6.28
CA MET A 81 2.17 1.98 -6.82
C MET A 81 1.98 1.44 -8.26
N HIS A 82 3.08 1.14 -8.92
CA HIS A 82 3.15 0.27 -10.11
C HIS A 82 2.49 0.79 -11.40
N GLY A 83 1.74 1.88 -11.37
CA GLY A 83 1.06 2.42 -12.54
C GLY A 83 2.05 2.82 -13.64
N LEU A 84 1.78 2.45 -14.89
CA LEU A 84 2.62 2.86 -16.02
C LEU A 84 2.04 4.11 -16.67
N VAL A 85 2.74 5.24 -16.55
CA VAL A 85 2.49 6.48 -17.27
C VAL A 85 3.57 6.63 -18.35
N THR A 86 3.17 6.85 -19.59
CA THR A 86 4.10 7.03 -20.73
C THR A 86 3.93 8.41 -21.33
N LEU A 87 5.05 9.12 -21.56
CA LEU A 87 5.08 10.45 -22.16
C LEU A 87 5.87 10.43 -23.47
N ASP A 88 5.45 11.27 -24.41
CA ASP A 88 6.20 11.55 -25.65
C ASP A 88 7.34 12.57 -25.44
N GLU A 89 8.10 12.90 -26.49
CA GLU A 89 9.19 13.88 -26.47
C GLU A 89 8.73 15.29 -26.06
N ASN A 90 7.44 15.59 -26.20
CA ASN A 90 6.83 16.87 -25.81
C ASN A 90 6.16 16.80 -24.44
N TYR A 91 6.39 15.71 -23.70
CA TYR A 91 5.82 15.45 -22.37
C TYR A 91 4.29 15.28 -22.36
N ASN A 92 3.66 14.98 -23.49
CA ASN A 92 2.24 14.62 -23.50
C ASN A 92 2.09 13.14 -23.15
N THR A 93 1.02 12.78 -22.46
CA THR A 93 0.70 11.38 -22.19
C THR A 93 0.39 10.64 -23.50
N VAL A 94 1.10 9.55 -23.77
CA VAL A 94 0.93 8.73 -24.99
C VAL A 94 -0.40 7.98 -24.94
N ARG A 95 -0.82 7.58 -23.75
CA ARG A 95 -2.08 6.89 -23.48
C ARG A 95 -2.52 7.07 -22.02
N PRO A 96 -3.76 6.69 -21.63
CA PRO A 96 -4.14 6.58 -20.22
C PRO A 96 -3.21 5.63 -19.47
N ALA A 97 -2.88 5.94 -18.22
CA ALA A 97 -2.02 5.12 -17.37
C ALA A 97 -2.63 3.75 -17.12
N ILE A 98 -1.85 2.68 -17.21
CA ILE A 98 -2.25 1.32 -16.84
C ILE A 98 -1.99 1.14 -15.35
N LEU A 99 -3.02 0.85 -14.55
CA LEU A 99 -2.96 0.86 -13.09
C LEU A 99 -2.51 -0.48 -12.49
N TRP A 100 -2.26 -0.46 -11.18
CA TRP A 100 -1.81 -1.61 -10.41
C TRP A 100 -2.82 -2.78 -10.34
N ASN A 101 -4.12 -2.47 -10.44
CA ASN A 101 -5.21 -3.44 -10.41
C ASN A 101 -5.65 -3.90 -11.82
N ASP A 102 -4.85 -3.58 -12.83
CA ASP A 102 -5.03 -4.09 -14.20
C ASP A 102 -4.44 -5.50 -14.31
N THR A 103 -5.16 -6.41 -14.94
CA THR A 103 -4.78 -7.82 -15.06
C THR A 103 -4.49 -8.27 -16.50
N ARG A 104 -4.29 -7.31 -17.43
CA ARG A 104 -4.04 -7.65 -18.86
C ARG A 104 -2.74 -8.38 -19.12
N THR A 105 -1.77 -8.30 -18.22
CA THR A 105 -0.37 -8.71 -18.41
C THR A 105 -0.04 -10.11 -17.87
N THR A 106 -1.03 -10.98 -17.69
CA THR A 106 -0.83 -12.34 -17.16
C THR A 106 0.15 -13.15 -17.98
N ALA A 107 0.11 -13.03 -19.33
CA ALA A 107 1.03 -13.73 -20.23
C ALA A 107 2.47 -13.26 -20.03
N GLN A 108 2.70 -11.94 -19.98
CA GLN A 108 4.01 -11.35 -19.76
C GLN A 108 4.59 -11.72 -18.40
N CYS A 109 3.74 -11.78 -17.35
CA CYS A 109 4.18 -12.26 -16.04
C CYS A 109 4.67 -13.71 -16.09
N ALA A 110 3.96 -14.60 -16.79
CA ALA A 110 4.35 -16.00 -16.94
C ALA A 110 5.69 -16.12 -17.69
N GLU A 111 5.84 -15.39 -18.81
CA GLU A 111 7.07 -15.36 -19.60
C GLU A 111 8.27 -14.86 -18.77
N ILE A 112 8.11 -13.75 -18.05
CA ILE A 112 9.16 -13.21 -17.17
C ILE A 112 9.58 -14.26 -16.13
N MET A 113 8.61 -14.92 -15.49
CA MET A 113 8.91 -15.90 -14.44
C MET A 113 9.53 -17.18 -14.96
N GLU A 114 9.20 -17.63 -16.18
CA GLU A 114 9.80 -18.80 -16.82
C GLU A 114 11.24 -18.53 -17.27
N ASP A 115 11.49 -17.36 -17.88
CA ASP A 115 12.76 -17.04 -18.53
C ASP A 115 13.79 -16.39 -17.58
N PHE A 116 13.33 -15.60 -16.60
CA PHE A 116 14.22 -14.79 -15.76
C PHE A 116 13.79 -14.72 -14.28
N GLY A 117 12.79 -15.50 -13.87
CA GLY A 117 12.10 -15.31 -12.58
C GLY A 117 13.00 -15.38 -11.36
N GLU A 118 13.91 -16.37 -11.24
CA GLU A 118 14.82 -16.49 -10.10
C GLU A 118 15.75 -15.27 -10.01
N ARG A 119 16.34 -14.89 -11.14
CA ARG A 119 17.25 -13.75 -11.19
C ARG A 119 16.52 -12.42 -10.95
N LEU A 120 15.31 -12.27 -11.47
CA LEU A 120 14.47 -11.11 -11.20
C LEU A 120 14.22 -10.97 -9.69
N ILE A 121 13.87 -12.06 -8.98
CA ILE A 121 13.65 -12.04 -7.53
C ILE A 121 14.93 -11.67 -6.78
N GLU A 122 16.09 -12.15 -7.21
CA GLU A 122 17.37 -11.76 -6.58
C GLU A 122 17.64 -10.25 -6.69
N ILE A 123 17.33 -9.64 -7.83
CA ILE A 123 17.55 -8.22 -8.10
C ILE A 123 16.47 -7.37 -7.44
N THR A 124 15.21 -7.64 -7.78
CA THR A 124 14.07 -6.77 -7.44
C THR A 124 13.37 -7.15 -6.15
N LYS A 125 13.72 -8.31 -5.56
CA LYS A 125 13.12 -8.92 -4.36
C LYS A 125 11.65 -9.33 -4.53
N ASN A 126 11.11 -9.26 -5.74
CA ASN A 126 9.70 -9.50 -6.05
C ASN A 126 9.53 -10.40 -7.26
N LYS A 127 8.43 -11.18 -7.28
CA LYS A 127 7.94 -11.90 -8.46
C LYS A 127 7.26 -10.96 -9.43
N ALA A 128 7.29 -11.29 -10.72
CA ALA A 128 6.44 -10.61 -11.69
C ALA A 128 4.97 -10.97 -11.46
N LEU A 129 4.17 -9.95 -11.21
CA LEU A 129 2.71 -10.02 -11.07
C LEU A 129 2.09 -8.91 -11.91
N GLU A 130 0.84 -9.06 -12.32
CA GLU A 130 0.14 -8.16 -13.24
C GLU A 130 0.12 -6.70 -12.76
N GLY A 131 0.12 -6.51 -11.44
CA GLY A 131 0.17 -5.17 -10.84
C GLY A 131 1.43 -4.38 -11.17
N PHE A 132 2.59 -5.01 -11.35
CA PHE A 132 3.87 -4.33 -11.53
C PHE A 132 4.06 -3.65 -12.89
N THR A 133 5.05 -2.75 -12.99
CA THR A 133 5.26 -1.90 -14.18
C THR A 133 5.91 -2.65 -15.33
N LEU A 134 6.93 -3.49 -15.08
CA LEU A 134 7.66 -4.21 -16.14
C LEU A 134 6.73 -5.05 -17.04
N PRO A 135 5.79 -5.88 -16.51
CA PRO A 135 4.87 -6.61 -17.38
C PRO A 135 4.01 -5.70 -18.27
N LYS A 136 3.66 -4.50 -17.81
CA LYS A 136 2.90 -3.50 -18.61
C LYS A 136 3.72 -2.91 -19.73
N ILE A 137 5.04 -2.70 -19.49
CA ILE A 137 5.96 -2.25 -20.54
C ILE A 137 6.05 -3.33 -21.63
N LEU A 138 6.21 -4.61 -21.26
CA LEU A 138 6.27 -5.70 -22.24
C LEU A 138 4.97 -5.82 -23.02
N TRP A 139 3.83 -5.79 -22.34
CA TRP A 139 2.52 -5.79 -22.98
C TRP A 139 2.38 -4.63 -23.99
N MET A 140 2.80 -3.42 -23.61
CA MET A 140 2.72 -2.25 -24.49
C MET A 140 3.63 -2.38 -25.70
N LYS A 141 4.82 -3.01 -25.56
CA LYS A 141 5.71 -3.32 -26.69
C LYS A 141 5.10 -4.30 -27.67
N GLU A 142 4.36 -5.28 -27.17
CA GLU A 142 3.76 -6.34 -27.98
C GLU A 142 2.43 -5.91 -28.61
N GLU A 143 1.53 -5.33 -27.81
CA GLU A 143 0.15 -5.09 -28.21
C GLU A 143 -0.09 -3.65 -28.76
N GLU A 144 0.77 -2.71 -28.38
CA GLU A 144 0.68 -1.31 -28.78
C GLU A 144 2.03 -0.75 -29.26
N PRO A 145 2.75 -1.43 -30.19
CA PRO A 145 4.12 -1.04 -30.58
C PRO A 145 4.22 0.40 -31.10
N GLY A 146 3.22 0.86 -31.86
CA GLY A 146 3.22 2.23 -32.37
C GLY A 146 2.99 3.31 -31.29
N LEU A 147 2.47 2.95 -30.11
CA LEU A 147 2.43 3.84 -28.94
C LEU A 147 3.75 3.74 -28.15
N TRP A 148 4.32 2.55 -28.05
CA TRP A 148 5.61 2.36 -27.41
C TRP A 148 6.72 3.15 -28.12
N GLU A 149 6.77 3.12 -29.46
CA GLU A 149 7.74 3.88 -30.27
C GLU A 149 7.70 5.40 -30.03
N LYS A 150 6.55 5.92 -29.58
CA LYS A 150 6.39 7.35 -29.24
C LYS A 150 6.78 7.66 -27.79
N THR A 151 7.02 6.63 -26.97
CA THR A 151 7.33 6.81 -25.55
C THR A 151 8.77 7.26 -25.37
N ALA A 152 8.94 8.50 -24.94
CA ALA A 152 10.23 9.09 -24.58
C ALA A 152 10.54 9.01 -23.09
N HIS A 153 9.50 8.96 -22.24
CA HIS A 153 9.67 8.84 -20.77
C HIS A 153 8.60 7.94 -20.17
N ILE A 154 8.98 7.20 -19.13
CA ILE A 154 8.06 6.45 -18.27
C ILE A 154 8.12 6.98 -16.85
N MET A 155 6.94 7.01 -16.21
CA MET A 155 6.76 7.50 -14.85
C MET A 155 5.73 6.65 -14.11
N LEU A 156 5.74 6.75 -12.79
CA LEU A 156 4.66 6.28 -11.94
C LEU A 156 3.61 7.40 -11.70
N PRO A 157 2.42 7.09 -11.21
CA PRO A 157 1.36 8.11 -11.05
C PRO A 157 1.78 9.33 -10.23
N LYS A 158 2.44 9.12 -9.06
CA LYS A 158 2.91 10.24 -8.24
C LYS A 158 4.02 11.04 -8.93
N ASP A 159 4.90 10.36 -9.68
CA ASP A 159 6.01 11.00 -10.39
C ASP A 159 5.48 11.94 -11.49
N TYR A 160 4.40 11.53 -12.17
CA TYR A 160 3.71 12.40 -13.11
C TYR A 160 3.17 13.67 -12.44
N LEU A 161 2.59 13.55 -11.25
CA LEU A 161 2.13 14.72 -10.50
C LEU A 161 3.32 15.60 -10.05
N ILE A 162 4.43 15.01 -9.59
CA ILE A 162 5.67 15.73 -9.26
C ILE A 162 6.19 16.48 -10.51
N PHE A 163 6.29 15.78 -11.65
CA PHE A 163 6.73 16.38 -12.91
C PHE A 163 5.85 17.58 -13.30
N ARG A 164 4.54 17.44 -13.24
CA ARG A 164 3.62 18.54 -13.57
C ARG A 164 3.80 19.75 -12.65
N LEU A 165 4.03 19.52 -11.36
CA LEU A 165 4.23 20.61 -10.38
C LEU A 165 5.61 21.26 -10.46
N THR A 166 6.64 20.54 -10.90
CA THR A 166 8.04 21.01 -10.83
C THR A 166 8.73 21.16 -12.19
N GLY A 167 8.40 20.32 -13.15
CA GLY A 167 9.12 20.11 -14.40
C GLY A 167 10.23 19.05 -14.32
N GLU A 168 10.44 18.43 -13.15
CA GLU A 168 11.52 17.46 -12.92
C GLU A 168 11.07 16.02 -13.16
N LEU A 169 11.82 15.26 -13.96
CA LEU A 169 11.63 13.82 -14.17
C LEU A 169 12.28 13.06 -13.02
N ALA A 170 11.53 12.84 -11.96
CA ALA A 170 12.03 12.29 -10.70
C ALA A 170 11.11 11.17 -10.18
N THR A 171 11.71 10.16 -9.55
CA THR A 171 11.03 9.13 -8.74
C THR A 171 11.80 8.87 -7.47
N ASP A 172 11.15 8.28 -6.46
CA ASP A 172 11.85 7.84 -5.26
C ASP A 172 12.08 6.33 -5.24
N TYR A 173 13.02 5.87 -4.42
CA TYR A 173 13.38 4.45 -4.35
C TYR A 173 12.22 3.55 -3.94
N SER A 174 11.30 4.01 -3.06
CA SER A 174 10.21 3.17 -2.60
C SER A 174 9.21 2.85 -3.68
N ASP A 175 8.91 3.81 -4.56
CA ASP A 175 7.99 3.62 -5.68
C ASP A 175 8.71 2.97 -6.88
N ALA A 176 9.97 3.35 -7.16
CA ALA A 176 10.81 2.70 -8.17
C ALA A 176 10.98 1.19 -7.93
N ALA A 177 11.05 0.74 -6.67
CA ALA A 177 11.09 -0.69 -6.33
C ALA A 177 9.84 -1.44 -6.84
N GLY A 178 8.71 -0.75 -6.95
CA GLY A 178 7.46 -1.29 -7.50
C GLY A 178 7.43 -1.43 -9.02
N THR A 179 8.51 -1.07 -9.73
CA THR A 179 8.57 -1.18 -11.20
C THR A 179 9.04 -2.54 -11.70
N LEU A 180 9.76 -3.32 -10.89
CA LEU A 180 10.59 -4.47 -11.27
C LEU A 180 11.77 -4.10 -12.20
N LEU A 181 12.17 -2.83 -12.23
CA LEU A 181 13.33 -2.34 -12.98
C LEU A 181 14.48 -1.94 -12.04
N LEU A 182 14.19 -1.73 -10.75
CA LEU A 182 15.17 -1.32 -9.74
C LEU A 182 15.91 -2.53 -9.17
N ASP A 183 17.23 -2.46 -9.07
CA ASP A 183 17.99 -3.27 -8.11
C ASP A 183 17.76 -2.68 -6.73
N VAL A 184 16.93 -3.37 -5.94
CA VAL A 184 16.44 -2.90 -4.64
C VAL A 184 17.59 -2.72 -3.66
N ALA A 185 18.57 -3.63 -3.67
CA ALA A 185 19.72 -3.56 -2.77
C ALA A 185 20.76 -2.50 -3.21
N ALA A 186 21.02 -2.42 -4.52
CA ALA A 186 21.99 -1.47 -5.05
C ALA A 186 21.42 -0.05 -5.20
N LYS A 187 20.09 0.12 -5.09
CA LYS A 187 19.37 1.40 -5.20
C LYS A 187 19.70 2.12 -6.53
N LYS A 188 19.65 1.36 -7.63
CA LYS A 188 19.84 1.87 -8.98
C LYS A 188 18.97 1.10 -9.96
N TRP A 189 18.67 1.69 -11.11
CA TRP A 189 18.08 0.96 -12.22
C TRP A 189 18.95 -0.24 -12.57
N SER A 190 18.36 -1.41 -12.76
CA SER A 190 19.11 -2.66 -12.99
C SER A 190 19.53 -2.77 -14.45
N ASP A 191 20.83 -2.57 -14.74
CA ASP A 191 21.39 -2.75 -16.06
C ASP A 191 21.05 -4.13 -16.66
N GLU A 192 20.98 -5.16 -15.82
CA GLU A 192 20.69 -6.55 -16.22
C GLU A 192 19.23 -6.70 -16.67
N VAL A 193 18.28 -6.17 -15.91
CA VAL A 193 16.84 -6.18 -16.25
C VAL A 193 16.58 -5.32 -17.48
N LEU A 194 17.14 -4.12 -17.53
CA LEU A 194 16.95 -3.20 -18.66
C LEU A 194 17.48 -3.80 -19.96
N LYS A 195 18.67 -4.39 -19.94
CA LYS A 195 19.27 -5.06 -21.09
C LYS A 195 18.46 -6.29 -21.50
N LYS A 196 18.02 -7.12 -20.54
CA LYS A 196 17.24 -8.35 -20.80
C LYS A 196 15.97 -8.02 -21.59
N TYR A 197 15.27 -6.95 -21.24
CA TYR A 197 14.00 -6.57 -21.86
C TYR A 197 14.12 -5.43 -22.87
N ASN A 198 15.36 -5.07 -23.26
CA ASN A 198 15.65 -4.01 -24.23
C ASN A 198 14.91 -2.69 -23.88
N ILE A 199 15.12 -2.21 -22.67
CA ILE A 199 14.59 -0.93 -22.15
C ILE A 199 15.77 0.04 -22.07
N ASP A 200 15.65 1.21 -22.70
CA ASP A 200 16.65 2.29 -22.64
C ASP A 200 16.55 2.97 -21.25
N ASP A 201 17.67 3.14 -20.56
CA ASP A 201 17.73 3.80 -19.26
C ASP A 201 17.41 5.31 -19.34
N ASN A 202 17.62 5.94 -20.49
CA ASN A 202 17.30 7.35 -20.73
C ASN A 202 15.81 7.67 -20.60
N ILE A 203 14.91 6.67 -20.74
CA ILE A 203 13.47 6.91 -20.59
C ILE A 203 13.02 6.87 -19.13
N LEU A 204 13.92 6.48 -18.20
CA LEU A 204 13.61 6.33 -16.77
C LEU A 204 13.87 7.65 -16.00
N PRO A 205 13.05 7.96 -14.99
CA PRO A 205 13.25 9.14 -14.16
C PRO A 205 14.51 9.00 -13.27
N LYS A 206 15.04 10.13 -12.82
CA LYS A 206 16.14 10.15 -11.85
C LYS A 206 15.66 9.68 -10.48
N LEU A 207 16.49 8.88 -9.82
CA LEU A 207 16.21 8.30 -8.50
C LEU A 207 16.61 9.25 -7.37
N TYR A 208 15.76 9.34 -6.33
CA TYR A 208 15.94 10.16 -5.13
C TYR A 208 15.55 9.39 -3.86
N ASN A 209 16.00 9.84 -2.69
CA ASN A 209 15.36 9.43 -1.46
C ASN A 209 14.02 10.15 -1.28
N SER A 210 13.11 9.56 -0.57
CA SER A 210 11.76 10.10 -0.35
C SER A 210 11.75 11.50 0.29
N ILE A 211 12.78 11.81 1.10
CA ILE A 211 12.94 13.10 1.80
C ILE A 211 13.75 14.14 1.02
N ASP A 212 14.37 13.76 -0.10
CA ASP A 212 15.19 14.68 -0.89
C ASP A 212 14.29 15.68 -1.64
N CYS A 213 14.71 16.93 -1.71
CA CYS A 213 14.06 17.93 -2.54
C CYS A 213 14.35 17.64 -4.01
N VAL A 214 13.33 17.32 -4.78
CA VAL A 214 13.43 17.03 -6.22
C VAL A 214 13.22 18.27 -7.08
N GLY A 215 12.59 19.31 -6.54
CA GLY A 215 12.36 20.55 -7.26
C GLY A 215 11.54 21.53 -6.42
N ILE A 216 11.18 22.65 -7.03
CA ILE A 216 10.26 23.64 -6.46
C ILE A 216 9.01 23.71 -7.34
N VAL A 217 7.88 24.09 -6.77
CA VAL A 217 6.65 24.33 -7.54
C VAL A 217 6.95 25.37 -8.60
N ASN A 218 6.75 24.98 -9.87
CA ASN A 218 7.09 25.82 -11.02
C ASN A 218 6.25 27.10 -11.08
N ARG A 219 6.64 28.02 -11.95
CA ARG A 219 6.03 29.34 -12.04
C ARG A 219 4.53 29.28 -12.37
N GLU A 220 4.13 28.39 -13.26
CA GLU A 220 2.73 28.22 -13.66
C GLU A 220 1.84 27.88 -12.47
N TYR A 221 2.19 26.83 -11.72
CA TYR A 221 1.41 26.41 -10.56
C TYR A 221 1.57 27.35 -9.36
N LYS A 222 2.75 27.98 -9.20
CA LYS A 222 2.94 29.03 -8.18
C LYS A 222 1.96 30.18 -8.38
N GLU A 223 1.84 30.68 -9.61
CA GLU A 223 0.90 31.75 -9.97
C GLU A 223 -0.56 31.26 -9.87
N LYS A 224 -0.87 30.07 -10.40
CA LYS A 224 -2.21 29.48 -10.36
C LYS A 224 -2.74 29.28 -8.95
N PHE A 225 -1.90 28.79 -8.03
CA PHE A 225 -2.28 28.59 -6.64
C PHE A 225 -2.12 29.86 -5.79
N GLY A 226 -1.49 30.88 -6.31
CA GLY A 226 -1.26 32.16 -5.63
C GLY A 226 -0.23 32.07 -4.50
N LEU A 227 0.70 31.10 -4.57
CA LEU A 227 1.72 30.87 -3.54
C LEU A 227 2.71 32.02 -3.46
N LYS A 228 3.02 32.47 -2.24
CA LYS A 228 3.88 33.64 -1.99
C LYS A 228 5.35 33.28 -1.83
N LYS A 229 5.62 32.07 -1.32
CA LYS A 229 6.98 31.53 -1.15
C LYS A 229 7.37 30.58 -2.28
N GLU A 230 8.62 30.21 -2.36
CA GLU A 230 9.05 29.01 -3.05
C GLU A 230 8.64 27.81 -2.23
N VAL A 231 7.91 26.88 -2.84
CA VAL A 231 7.44 25.67 -2.19
C VAL A 231 8.24 24.49 -2.72
N LYS A 232 9.00 23.83 -1.85
CA LYS A 232 9.83 22.67 -2.20
C LYS A 232 8.95 21.43 -2.37
N VAL A 233 9.26 20.61 -3.36
CA VAL A 233 8.62 19.31 -3.58
C VAL A 233 9.65 18.22 -3.28
N MET A 234 9.31 17.30 -2.37
CA MET A 234 10.16 16.16 -2.00
C MET A 234 9.81 14.93 -2.84
N GLY A 235 10.69 13.95 -2.89
CA GLY A 235 10.52 12.71 -3.63
C GLY A 235 9.21 11.97 -3.30
N GLY A 236 8.74 12.11 -2.06
CA GLY A 236 7.54 11.40 -1.62
C GLY A 236 7.74 9.89 -1.57
N GLY A 237 6.71 9.11 -1.81
CA GLY A 237 6.87 7.66 -1.76
C GLY A 237 5.67 6.87 -2.28
N ALA A 238 5.91 5.58 -2.47
CA ALA A 238 4.85 4.59 -2.63
C ALA A 238 3.83 4.69 -1.49
N ASP A 239 2.56 4.48 -1.75
CA ASP A 239 1.49 4.59 -0.74
C ASP A 239 1.74 3.71 0.49
N ASN A 240 2.24 2.47 0.31
CA ASN A 240 2.59 1.59 1.42
C ASN A 240 3.82 2.08 2.20
N ALA A 241 4.83 2.66 1.55
CA ALA A 241 5.98 3.26 2.21
C ALA A 241 5.57 4.50 3.02
N CYS A 242 4.73 5.36 2.44
CA CYS A 242 4.15 6.50 3.13
C CYS A 242 3.24 6.08 4.29
N ALA A 243 2.42 5.03 4.10
CA ALA A 243 1.61 4.47 5.18
C ALA A 243 2.47 3.95 6.33
N ALA A 244 3.57 3.26 6.03
CA ALA A 244 4.52 2.79 7.03
C ALA A 244 5.12 3.96 7.83
N VAL A 245 5.63 5.00 7.15
CA VAL A 245 6.18 6.21 7.80
C VAL A 245 5.12 6.91 8.64
N GLY A 246 3.92 7.16 8.07
CA GLY A 246 2.82 7.85 8.76
C GLY A 246 2.22 7.03 9.90
N SER A 247 2.49 5.75 9.94
CA SER A 247 2.11 4.83 11.01
C SER A 247 3.24 4.60 12.02
N GLY A 248 4.42 5.18 11.81
CA GLY A 248 5.58 5.00 12.67
C GLY A 248 6.25 3.62 12.57
N ILE A 249 6.01 2.88 11.48
CA ILE A 249 6.74 1.63 11.19
C ILE A 249 8.10 2.00 10.59
N ILE A 250 8.98 2.51 11.43
CA ILE A 250 10.25 3.14 11.07
C ILE A 250 11.46 2.49 11.76
N GLY A 251 11.27 1.32 12.31
CA GLY A 251 12.28 0.50 13.01
C GLY A 251 11.71 -0.85 13.40
N ASN A 252 12.56 -1.69 13.98
CA ASN A 252 12.22 -3.04 14.41
C ASN A 252 11.22 -3.04 15.59
N GLY A 253 10.52 -4.17 15.78
CA GLY A 253 9.61 -4.43 16.90
C GLY A 253 8.15 -4.02 16.67
N LEU A 254 7.88 -3.12 15.71
CA LEU A 254 6.50 -2.72 15.38
C LEU A 254 6.09 -3.28 14.01
N GLY A 255 5.04 -4.11 13.98
CA GLY A 255 4.36 -4.53 12.77
C GLY A 255 3.12 -3.69 12.50
N MET A 256 2.62 -3.69 11.26
CA MET A 256 1.36 -3.06 10.90
C MET A 256 0.43 -4.05 10.21
N VAL A 257 -0.79 -4.11 10.66
CA VAL A 257 -1.91 -4.77 9.98
C VAL A 257 -2.86 -3.70 9.45
N SER A 258 -3.05 -3.66 8.12
CA SER A 258 -4.03 -2.81 7.47
C SER A 258 -5.16 -3.67 6.94
N ILE A 259 -6.39 -3.45 7.42
CA ILE A 259 -7.59 -4.20 7.00
C ILE A 259 -8.54 -3.23 6.31
N GLY A 260 -8.40 -3.16 4.98
CA GLY A 260 -9.32 -2.51 4.07
C GLY A 260 -10.10 -3.55 3.25
N THR A 261 -10.38 -3.29 1.98
CA THR A 261 -10.93 -4.28 1.04
C THR A 261 -10.02 -5.50 0.97
N SER A 262 -8.73 -5.30 0.72
CA SER A 262 -7.66 -6.28 0.94
C SER A 262 -7.08 -6.13 2.35
N GLY A 263 -6.19 -7.06 2.74
CA GLY A 263 -5.43 -7.01 3.98
C GLY A 263 -3.94 -6.99 3.71
N VAL A 264 -3.19 -6.25 4.50
CA VAL A 264 -1.72 -6.20 4.43
C VAL A 264 -1.15 -6.42 5.83
N PHE A 265 -0.15 -7.28 5.94
CA PHE A 265 0.76 -7.30 7.07
C PHE A 265 2.10 -6.74 6.61
N LEU A 266 2.57 -5.65 7.22
CA LEU A 266 3.76 -4.91 6.83
C LEU A 266 4.75 -4.81 7.99
N SER A 267 6.05 -4.94 7.68
CA SER A 267 7.15 -4.84 8.63
C SER A 267 8.31 -4.03 8.07
N TYR A 268 8.96 -3.28 8.93
CA TYR A 268 10.27 -2.66 8.65
C TYR A 268 11.35 -3.73 8.45
N GLU A 269 12.30 -3.48 7.55
CA GLU A 269 13.45 -4.33 7.27
C GLU A 269 14.74 -3.50 7.26
N ASP A 270 15.82 -4.04 7.85
CA ASP A 270 17.12 -3.37 7.92
C ASP A 270 17.96 -3.58 6.64
N GLU A 271 17.65 -4.64 5.87
CA GLU A 271 18.43 -5.03 4.70
C GLU A 271 17.56 -5.60 3.56
N ALA A 272 18.07 -5.49 2.34
CA ALA A 272 17.43 -6.04 1.14
C ALA A 272 17.81 -7.52 0.94
N HIS A 273 17.29 -8.40 1.78
CA HIS A 273 17.53 -9.84 1.66
C HIS A 273 16.63 -10.51 0.61
N SER A 274 16.95 -11.77 0.26
CA SER A 274 16.15 -12.59 -0.66
C SER A 274 15.47 -13.78 0.02
N HIS A 275 15.43 -13.81 1.37
CA HIS A 275 14.93 -14.94 2.14
C HIS A 275 13.46 -15.27 1.89
N TYR A 276 12.68 -14.29 1.46
CA TYR A 276 11.25 -14.52 1.16
C TYR A 276 10.97 -15.24 -0.15
N HIS A 277 11.96 -15.38 -1.04
CA HIS A 277 11.82 -16.05 -2.34
C HIS A 277 10.58 -15.62 -3.14
N GLY A 278 10.19 -14.35 -3.01
CA GLY A 278 8.99 -13.79 -3.62
C GLY A 278 7.65 -14.25 -3.04
N GLN A 279 7.65 -14.89 -1.86
CA GLN A 279 6.41 -15.21 -1.11
C GLN A 279 5.83 -13.97 -0.42
N LEU A 280 6.70 -13.05 0.00
CA LEU A 280 6.37 -11.70 0.45
C LEU A 280 6.99 -10.68 -0.50
N HIS A 281 6.41 -9.51 -0.55
CA HIS A 281 7.03 -8.37 -1.20
C HIS A 281 8.11 -7.76 -0.30
N LEU A 282 9.20 -7.27 -0.91
CA LEU A 282 10.20 -6.47 -0.23
C LEU A 282 10.56 -5.27 -1.10
N PHE A 283 10.43 -4.07 -0.54
CA PHE A 283 10.64 -2.80 -1.22
C PHE A 283 11.54 -1.87 -0.41
N ASN A 284 12.10 -0.85 -1.05
CA ASN A 284 12.77 0.24 -0.35
C ASN A 284 11.75 1.02 0.49
N HIS A 285 12.16 1.47 1.67
CA HIS A 285 11.35 2.26 2.58
C HIS A 285 11.44 3.76 2.25
N GLY A 286 10.50 4.57 2.76
CA GLY A 286 10.63 6.02 2.76
C GLY A 286 11.75 6.56 3.65
N ILE A 287 12.33 5.73 4.51
CA ILE A 287 13.56 6.01 5.25
C ILE A 287 14.77 5.62 4.38
N PRO A 288 15.76 6.51 4.21
CA PRO A 288 17.00 6.15 3.53
C PRO A 288 17.66 4.91 4.16
N GLU A 289 18.21 4.03 3.32
CA GLU A 289 18.91 2.80 3.73
C GLU A 289 18.05 1.77 4.49
N ALA A 290 16.73 1.89 4.41
CA ALA A 290 15.77 0.96 4.99
C ALA A 290 14.86 0.35 3.92
N TYR A 291 14.21 -0.75 4.30
CA TYR A 291 13.28 -1.50 3.44
C TYR A 291 12.03 -1.84 4.23
N TYR A 292 11.02 -2.35 3.57
CA TYR A 292 9.87 -2.96 4.21
C TYR A 292 9.43 -4.21 3.47
N SER A 293 8.97 -5.18 4.23
CA SER A 293 8.32 -6.37 3.69
C SER A 293 6.83 -6.31 3.91
N MET A 294 6.06 -6.88 2.98
CA MET A 294 4.63 -7.01 3.14
C MET A 294 4.07 -8.29 2.54
N GLY A 295 3.12 -8.88 3.26
CA GLY A 295 2.24 -9.93 2.75
C GLY A 295 0.84 -9.37 2.50
N VAL A 296 0.16 -9.89 1.49
CA VAL A 296 -1.13 -9.39 1.04
C VAL A 296 -2.17 -10.50 1.04
N THR A 297 -3.29 -10.26 1.71
CA THR A 297 -4.53 -11.04 1.63
C THR A 297 -5.49 -10.30 0.70
N LEU A 298 -5.94 -10.95 -0.38
CA LEU A 298 -6.72 -10.27 -1.43
C LEU A 298 -8.12 -9.86 -0.98
N ALA A 299 -8.73 -10.60 -0.08
CA ALA A 299 -10.10 -10.37 0.38
C ALA A 299 -10.21 -10.35 1.91
N ALA A 300 -9.75 -9.28 2.55
CA ALA A 300 -9.91 -9.08 3.99
C ALA A 300 -11.29 -8.47 4.31
N GLY A 301 -11.42 -7.17 4.39
CA GLY A 301 -12.71 -6.51 4.59
C GLY A 301 -13.73 -6.83 3.48
N HIS A 302 -13.27 -7.16 2.28
CA HIS A 302 -14.13 -7.66 1.20
C HIS A 302 -14.85 -8.95 1.60
N SER A 303 -14.19 -9.89 2.29
CA SER A 303 -14.85 -11.10 2.80
C SER A 303 -15.93 -10.78 3.82
N LEU A 304 -15.68 -9.83 4.72
CA LEU A 304 -16.69 -9.41 5.70
C LEU A 304 -17.85 -8.66 5.03
N ASN A 305 -17.55 -7.81 4.05
CA ASN A 305 -18.58 -7.12 3.28
C ASN A 305 -19.45 -8.09 2.48
N TRP A 306 -18.83 -9.04 1.75
CA TRP A 306 -19.51 -10.10 1.07
C TRP A 306 -20.43 -10.90 2.00
N PHE A 307 -19.92 -11.27 3.19
CA PHE A 307 -20.72 -11.99 4.17
C PHE A 307 -21.93 -11.17 4.63
N LYS A 308 -21.73 -9.87 4.93
CA LYS A 308 -22.81 -8.96 5.29
C LYS A 308 -23.86 -8.84 4.19
N GLU A 309 -23.45 -8.56 2.96
CA GLU A 309 -24.37 -8.40 1.82
C GLU A 309 -25.17 -9.66 1.52
N THR A 310 -24.55 -10.84 1.74
CA THR A 310 -25.18 -12.14 1.46
C THR A 310 -26.14 -12.59 2.57
N PHE A 311 -25.78 -12.44 3.85
CA PHE A 311 -26.47 -13.05 4.98
C PHE A 311 -27.16 -12.04 5.91
N ALA A 312 -26.86 -10.76 5.78
CA ALA A 312 -27.41 -9.68 6.60
C ALA A 312 -27.50 -8.33 5.83
N PRO A 313 -28.14 -8.29 4.63
CA PRO A 313 -28.07 -7.14 3.73
C PRO A 313 -28.66 -5.85 4.34
N ASN A 314 -29.58 -5.98 5.28
CA ASN A 314 -30.29 -4.85 5.90
C ASN A 314 -29.67 -4.43 7.26
N GLU A 315 -28.63 -5.10 7.73
CA GLU A 315 -27.99 -4.81 9.00
C GLU A 315 -26.74 -3.94 8.80
N SER A 316 -26.39 -3.14 9.81
CA SER A 316 -25.08 -2.50 9.91
C SER A 316 -24.00 -3.54 10.28
N PHE A 317 -22.73 -3.18 10.16
CA PHE A 317 -21.64 -4.03 10.67
C PHE A 317 -21.70 -4.19 12.20
N GLU A 318 -22.16 -3.19 12.92
CA GLU A 318 -22.32 -3.23 14.38
C GLU A 318 -23.38 -4.27 14.77
N GLU A 319 -24.53 -4.30 14.09
CA GLU A 319 -25.59 -5.29 14.33
C GLU A 319 -25.14 -6.71 13.96
N LEU A 320 -24.48 -6.87 12.80
CA LEU A 320 -23.94 -8.18 12.36
C LEU A 320 -22.95 -8.79 13.37
N LEU A 321 -22.12 -7.95 13.99
CA LEU A 321 -21.05 -8.37 14.88
C LEU A 321 -21.41 -8.32 16.37
N LEU A 322 -22.66 -7.99 16.73
CA LEU A 322 -23.09 -7.76 18.10
C LEU A 322 -22.81 -8.95 19.03
N ASP A 323 -23.02 -10.19 18.56
CA ASP A 323 -22.91 -11.40 19.36
C ASP A 323 -21.59 -12.16 19.15
N VAL A 324 -20.62 -11.59 18.44
CA VAL A 324 -19.35 -12.27 18.08
C VAL A 324 -18.52 -12.60 19.33
N ASP A 325 -18.54 -11.76 20.35
CA ASP A 325 -17.82 -11.96 21.60
C ASP A 325 -18.38 -13.11 22.44
N SER A 326 -19.66 -13.44 22.29
CA SER A 326 -20.33 -14.56 22.98
C SER A 326 -19.97 -15.93 22.41
N ILE A 327 -19.46 -15.98 21.17
CA ILE A 327 -19.07 -17.22 20.50
C ILE A 327 -17.68 -17.65 20.99
N PRO A 328 -17.46 -18.94 21.27
CA PRO A 328 -16.16 -19.43 21.69
C PRO A 328 -15.03 -19.19 20.68
N VAL A 329 -13.81 -19.09 21.17
CA VAL A 329 -12.58 -19.02 20.37
C VAL A 329 -12.51 -20.19 19.39
N GLY A 330 -12.30 -19.90 18.11
CA GLY A 330 -12.28 -20.87 17.02
C GLY A 330 -13.67 -21.26 16.52
N SER A 331 -14.72 -20.47 16.87
CA SER A 331 -16.09 -20.57 16.33
C SER A 331 -16.66 -21.98 16.43
N ASP A 332 -16.41 -22.67 17.57
CA ASP A 332 -16.77 -24.09 17.82
C ASP A 332 -16.27 -25.04 16.71
N GLY A 333 -15.15 -24.72 16.11
CA GLY A 333 -14.50 -25.51 15.06
C GLY A 333 -14.91 -25.13 13.63
N LEU A 334 -15.82 -24.18 13.43
CA LEU A 334 -16.14 -23.62 12.12
C LEU A 334 -14.96 -22.79 11.64
N LEU A 335 -14.46 -23.04 10.43
CA LEU A 335 -13.34 -22.32 9.84
C LEU A 335 -13.77 -21.64 8.55
N PHE A 336 -13.19 -20.47 8.30
CA PHE A 336 -13.36 -19.71 7.05
C PHE A 336 -12.01 -19.41 6.39
N ALA A 337 -11.90 -19.70 5.10
CA ALA A 337 -10.77 -19.28 4.27
C ALA A 337 -11.19 -18.07 3.39
N PRO A 338 -10.54 -16.90 3.53
CA PRO A 338 -10.97 -15.66 2.88
C PRO A 338 -10.57 -15.56 1.39
N TYR A 339 -10.43 -16.68 0.69
CA TYR A 339 -9.90 -16.73 -0.69
C TYR A 339 -10.96 -16.44 -1.75
N ILE A 340 -11.97 -15.63 -1.46
CA ILE A 340 -13.14 -15.41 -2.33
C ILE A 340 -12.81 -14.83 -3.73
N VAL A 341 -11.64 -14.21 -3.88
CA VAL A 341 -11.11 -13.69 -5.15
C VAL A 341 -9.71 -14.25 -5.49
N GLY A 342 -9.37 -15.43 -4.97
CA GLY A 342 -8.02 -15.96 -4.98
C GLY A 342 -7.26 -15.53 -3.73
N GLU A 343 -5.99 -15.94 -3.63
CA GLU A 343 -5.10 -15.51 -2.54
C GLU A 343 -3.68 -15.23 -3.04
N ARG A 344 -3.05 -14.18 -2.49
CA ARG A 344 -1.68 -13.82 -2.82
C ARG A 344 -0.69 -14.46 -1.86
N THR A 345 -0.62 -14.01 -0.62
CA THR A 345 0.31 -14.55 0.38
C THR A 345 -0.34 -15.65 1.20
N PRO A 346 0.28 -16.82 1.36
CA PRO A 346 1.57 -17.24 0.80
C PRO A 346 1.49 -17.98 -0.55
N TYR A 347 0.30 -18.17 -1.09
CA TYR A 347 0.04 -19.18 -2.12
C TYR A 347 0.24 -18.68 -3.56
N ALA A 348 0.02 -17.39 -3.81
CA ALA A 348 0.03 -16.77 -5.15
C ALA A 348 -0.89 -17.52 -6.13
N ASP A 349 -2.11 -17.85 -5.69
CA ASP A 349 -3.09 -18.64 -6.40
C ASP A 349 -4.36 -17.82 -6.68
N SER A 350 -4.54 -17.44 -7.93
CA SER A 350 -5.72 -16.66 -8.37
C SER A 350 -6.98 -17.53 -8.59
N LYS A 351 -6.85 -18.86 -8.57
CA LYS A 351 -7.95 -19.80 -8.86
C LYS A 351 -8.64 -20.30 -7.60
N VAL A 352 -7.93 -20.41 -6.48
CA VAL A 352 -8.53 -20.85 -5.21
C VAL A 352 -9.71 -19.96 -4.83
N ARG A 353 -10.71 -20.56 -4.16
CA ARG A 353 -11.91 -19.82 -3.72
C ARG A 353 -12.15 -19.97 -2.23
N GLY A 354 -12.88 -18.98 -1.67
CA GLY A 354 -13.24 -18.97 -0.27
C GLY A 354 -14.12 -20.16 0.12
N SER A 355 -13.96 -20.61 1.35
CA SER A 355 -14.74 -21.75 1.86
C SER A 355 -15.02 -21.65 3.35
N PHE A 356 -16.21 -22.11 3.75
CA PHE A 356 -16.49 -22.50 5.12
C PHE A 356 -16.31 -24.01 5.24
N THR A 357 -15.58 -24.45 6.27
CA THR A 357 -15.33 -25.87 6.51
C THR A 357 -15.75 -26.27 7.92
N ARG A 358 -16.12 -27.56 8.11
CA ARG A 358 -16.55 -28.12 9.40
C ARG A 358 -17.84 -27.50 9.94
N ILE A 359 -18.80 -27.20 9.04
CA ILE A 359 -20.12 -26.74 9.46
C ILE A 359 -20.82 -27.83 10.28
N ASP A 360 -21.44 -27.41 11.41
CA ASP A 360 -22.25 -28.24 12.27
C ASP A 360 -23.65 -27.65 12.47
N THR A 361 -24.63 -28.47 12.84
CA THR A 361 -26.03 -28.04 13.02
C THR A 361 -26.24 -27.08 14.19
N THR A 362 -25.28 -26.96 15.07
CA THR A 362 -25.30 -26.03 16.24
C THR A 362 -24.80 -24.63 15.88
N HIS A 363 -24.14 -24.48 14.74
CA HIS A 363 -23.60 -23.19 14.32
C HIS A 363 -24.70 -22.20 13.94
N THR A 364 -24.66 -21.03 14.54
CA THR A 364 -25.54 -19.89 14.26
C THR A 364 -24.83 -18.87 13.38
N ARG A 365 -25.56 -17.87 12.88
CA ARG A 365 -24.98 -16.75 12.11
C ARG A 365 -23.82 -16.07 12.83
N ALA A 366 -23.88 -15.94 14.16
CA ALA A 366 -22.78 -15.35 14.95
C ALA A 366 -21.50 -16.19 14.88
N HIS A 367 -21.58 -17.53 14.83
CA HIS A 367 -20.43 -18.40 14.59
C HIS A 367 -19.80 -18.14 13.21
N PHE A 368 -20.62 -17.99 12.16
CA PHE A 368 -20.13 -17.66 10.82
C PHE A 368 -19.47 -16.29 10.79
N ALA A 369 -20.07 -15.27 11.41
CA ALA A 369 -19.50 -13.93 11.49
C ALA A 369 -18.13 -13.93 12.19
N ARG A 370 -18.04 -14.64 13.35
CA ARG A 370 -16.77 -14.81 14.05
C ARG A 370 -15.73 -15.56 13.20
N ALA A 371 -16.12 -16.66 12.55
CA ALA A 371 -15.23 -17.44 11.69
C ALA A 371 -14.68 -16.59 10.54
N VAL A 372 -15.46 -15.63 9.99
CA VAL A 372 -14.98 -14.67 8.97
C VAL A 372 -13.89 -13.77 9.53
N LEU A 373 -14.09 -13.18 10.73
CA LEU A 373 -13.07 -12.33 11.37
C LEU A 373 -11.80 -13.11 11.70
N GLU A 374 -11.94 -14.32 12.25
CA GLU A 374 -10.83 -15.23 12.57
C GLU A 374 -10.08 -15.64 11.29
N GLY A 375 -10.78 -16.04 10.24
CA GLY A 375 -10.19 -16.48 8.96
C GLY A 375 -9.40 -15.37 8.27
N ILE A 376 -9.92 -14.13 8.25
CA ILE A 376 -9.20 -12.97 7.74
C ILE A 376 -7.92 -12.74 8.56
N THR A 377 -8.01 -12.82 9.87
CA THR A 377 -6.87 -12.61 10.77
C THR A 377 -5.84 -13.73 10.65
N PHE A 378 -6.25 -14.99 10.44
CA PHE A 378 -5.34 -16.10 10.17
C PHE A 378 -4.59 -15.94 8.84
N SER A 379 -5.25 -15.45 7.78
CA SER A 379 -4.58 -15.17 6.52
C SER A 379 -3.50 -14.09 6.67
N LEU A 380 -3.73 -13.06 7.49
CA LEU A 380 -2.73 -12.06 7.85
C LEU A 380 -1.63 -12.64 8.76
N ARG A 381 -1.97 -13.59 9.64
CA ARG A 381 -0.99 -14.33 10.43
C ARG A 381 -0.04 -15.15 9.55
N ASP A 382 -0.47 -15.71 8.42
CA ASP A 382 0.41 -16.39 7.48
C ASP A 382 1.58 -15.49 7.06
N SER A 383 1.32 -14.20 6.82
CA SER A 383 2.38 -13.22 6.48
C SER A 383 3.34 -12.98 7.66
N LYS A 384 2.81 -12.81 8.89
CA LYS A 384 3.63 -12.67 10.11
C LYS A 384 4.52 -13.90 10.34
N GLU A 385 3.96 -15.11 10.20
CA GLU A 385 4.70 -16.36 10.40
C GLU A 385 5.82 -16.55 9.35
N LEU A 386 5.60 -16.11 8.09
CA LEU A 386 6.65 -16.10 7.08
C LEU A 386 7.80 -15.16 7.47
N MET A 387 7.50 -13.93 7.94
CA MET A 387 8.51 -12.99 8.39
C MET A 387 9.29 -13.55 9.58
N THR A 388 8.59 -14.03 10.61
CA THR A 388 9.21 -14.62 11.79
C THR A 388 10.02 -15.87 11.45
N GLY A 389 9.48 -16.79 10.64
CA GLY A 389 10.10 -18.08 10.33
C GLY A 389 11.33 -17.96 9.41
N LEU A 390 11.33 -17.03 8.46
CA LEU A 390 12.40 -16.89 7.47
C LEU A 390 13.51 -15.92 7.90
N THR A 391 13.20 -14.92 8.73
CA THR A 391 14.18 -13.90 9.15
C THR A 391 14.42 -13.84 10.65
N GLY A 392 13.66 -14.60 11.46
CA GLY A 392 13.73 -14.53 12.93
C GLY A 392 13.11 -13.27 13.53
N ARG A 393 12.43 -12.44 12.75
CA ARG A 393 11.85 -11.17 13.17
C ARG A 393 10.80 -11.36 14.25
N GLN A 394 10.85 -10.50 15.26
CA GLN A 394 9.88 -10.49 16.35
C GLN A 394 9.12 -9.16 16.36
N PHE A 395 7.89 -9.20 16.84
CA PHE A 395 7.01 -8.04 16.95
C PHE A 395 6.60 -7.84 18.40
N ASP A 396 7.02 -6.72 18.99
CA ASP A 396 6.62 -6.32 20.35
C ASP A 396 5.17 -5.84 20.37
N LYS A 397 4.78 -5.14 19.28
CA LYS A 397 3.43 -4.61 19.07
C LYS A 397 3.03 -4.70 17.60
N ILE A 398 1.74 -4.76 17.36
CA ILE A 398 1.16 -4.68 16.02
C ILE A 398 0.17 -3.52 15.99
N LEU A 399 0.41 -2.58 15.09
CA LEU A 399 -0.51 -1.49 14.79
C LEU A 399 -1.62 -1.98 13.88
N SER A 400 -2.88 -1.87 14.30
CA SER A 400 -4.04 -2.15 13.46
C SER A 400 -4.63 -0.86 12.90
N VAL A 401 -4.79 -0.78 11.58
CA VAL A 401 -5.36 0.36 10.85
C VAL A 401 -6.45 -0.08 9.88
N GLY A 402 -7.24 0.87 9.39
CA GLY A 402 -8.34 0.63 8.46
C GLY A 402 -9.61 0.15 9.15
N GLY A 403 -10.50 -0.51 8.40
CA GLY A 403 -11.80 -0.98 8.89
C GLY A 403 -11.71 -1.94 10.08
N GLY A 404 -10.70 -2.81 10.07
CA GLY A 404 -10.48 -3.81 11.11
C GLY A 404 -10.06 -3.23 12.47
N SER A 405 -9.62 -1.97 12.52
CA SER A 405 -9.26 -1.29 13.76
C SER A 405 -10.47 -0.67 14.51
N LYS A 406 -11.67 -0.70 13.91
CA LYS A 406 -12.85 -0.01 14.45
C LYS A 406 -13.70 -0.86 15.39
N ASN A 407 -13.60 -2.19 15.31
CA ASN A 407 -14.38 -3.11 16.15
C ASN A 407 -13.50 -3.67 17.28
N LYS A 408 -13.88 -3.45 18.55
CA LYS A 408 -13.12 -3.86 19.73
C LYS A 408 -12.94 -5.37 19.84
N ASP A 409 -13.94 -6.16 19.43
CA ASP A 409 -13.91 -7.61 19.54
C ASP A 409 -12.97 -8.19 18.46
N TRP A 410 -12.94 -7.58 17.26
CA TRP A 410 -11.96 -7.94 16.25
C TRP A 410 -10.52 -7.55 16.65
N LEU A 411 -10.32 -6.43 17.33
CA LEU A 411 -9.00 -6.07 17.89
C LEU A 411 -8.53 -7.10 18.93
N GLN A 412 -9.46 -7.63 19.77
CA GLN A 412 -9.12 -8.71 20.69
C GLN A 412 -8.79 -10.02 19.96
N ILE A 413 -9.56 -10.37 18.90
CA ILE A 413 -9.27 -11.53 18.04
C ILE A 413 -7.88 -11.38 17.40
N GLN A 414 -7.53 -10.18 16.91
CA GLN A 414 -6.20 -9.90 16.37
C GLN A 414 -5.11 -10.09 17.43
N ALA A 415 -5.28 -9.54 18.62
CA ALA A 415 -4.30 -9.68 19.70
C ALA A 415 -4.05 -11.16 20.06
N ASP A 416 -5.12 -11.93 20.20
CA ASP A 416 -5.06 -13.34 20.59
C ASP A 416 -4.49 -14.23 19.44
N ILE A 417 -4.83 -13.95 18.17
CA ILE A 417 -4.32 -14.70 17.01
C ILE A 417 -2.86 -14.38 16.73
N PHE A 418 -2.45 -13.11 16.83
CA PHE A 418 -1.05 -12.72 16.60
C PHE A 418 -0.15 -12.96 17.82
N ASP A 419 -0.72 -13.27 19.00
CA ASP A 419 -0.01 -13.36 20.28
C ASP A 419 0.86 -12.12 20.52
N THR A 420 0.27 -10.94 20.35
CA THR A 420 0.99 -9.66 20.40
C THR A 420 0.03 -8.53 20.78
N GLU A 421 0.51 -7.55 21.56
CA GLU A 421 -0.27 -6.34 21.86
C GLU A 421 -0.71 -5.65 20.57
N ILE A 422 -2.01 -5.38 20.43
CA ILE A 422 -2.55 -4.55 19.36
C ILE A 422 -2.67 -3.12 19.85
N ILE A 423 -2.11 -2.20 19.06
CA ILE A 423 -2.27 -0.76 19.25
C ILE A 423 -3.01 -0.16 18.04
N THR A 424 -3.57 1.02 18.23
CA THR A 424 -4.19 1.81 17.16
C THR A 424 -3.66 3.24 17.19
N LEU A 425 -3.79 3.95 16.08
CA LEU A 425 -3.49 5.39 16.04
C LEU A 425 -4.56 6.18 16.80
N THR A 426 -4.15 7.24 17.49
CA THR A 426 -5.10 8.19 18.09
C THR A 426 -5.89 8.89 17.00
N THR A 427 -5.23 9.23 15.87
CA THR A 427 -5.84 9.84 14.70
C THR A 427 -5.25 9.16 13.46
N GLU A 428 -6.09 8.52 12.66
CA GLU A 428 -5.66 7.85 11.43
C GLU A 428 -5.76 8.84 10.26
N GLN A 429 -4.61 9.16 9.64
CA GLN A 429 -4.49 10.11 8.52
C GLN A 429 -4.00 9.45 7.23
N GLY A 430 -3.74 8.14 7.27
CA GLY A 430 -3.31 7.37 6.10
C GLY A 430 -1.94 7.77 5.53
N PRO A 431 -1.67 7.44 4.25
CA PRO A 431 -0.38 7.70 3.60
C PRO A 431 -0.03 9.18 3.49
N GLY A 432 -1.03 10.08 3.47
CA GLY A 432 -0.83 11.52 3.45
C GLY A 432 -0.04 12.06 4.65
N LEU A 433 -0.16 11.41 5.82
CA LEU A 433 0.64 11.75 7.00
C LEU A 433 2.12 11.45 6.76
N GLY A 434 2.44 10.26 6.23
CA GLY A 434 3.81 9.90 5.90
C GLY A 434 4.43 10.84 4.89
N ALA A 435 3.68 11.21 3.85
CA ALA A 435 4.12 12.23 2.89
C ALA A 435 4.38 13.58 3.58
N ALA A 436 3.48 14.07 4.44
CA ALA A 436 3.70 15.30 5.20
C ALA A 436 4.95 15.24 6.09
N MET A 437 5.22 14.08 6.72
CA MET A 437 6.43 13.86 7.51
C MET A 437 7.71 13.89 6.64
N MET A 438 7.67 13.30 5.43
CA MET A 438 8.77 13.39 4.48
C MET A 438 9.03 14.85 4.07
N ALA A 439 7.97 15.64 3.81
CA ALA A 439 8.11 17.05 3.52
C ALA A 439 8.71 17.83 4.70
N ALA A 440 8.27 17.56 5.93
CA ALA A 440 8.79 18.21 7.13
C ALA A 440 10.28 17.93 7.35
N VAL A 441 10.73 16.69 7.14
CA VAL A 441 12.15 16.32 7.23
C VAL A 441 12.96 16.93 6.10
N GLY A 442 12.46 16.90 4.85
CA GLY A 442 13.12 17.51 3.69
C GLY A 442 13.27 19.03 3.80
N LEU A 443 12.43 19.69 4.61
CA LEU A 443 12.57 21.11 4.99
C LEU A 443 13.50 21.34 6.18
N ASN A 444 14.10 20.29 6.75
CA ASN A 444 14.87 20.33 7.99
C ASN A 444 14.10 20.81 9.23
N TRP A 445 12.78 20.57 9.26
CA TRP A 445 12.01 20.81 10.48
C TRP A 445 12.37 19.81 11.59
N PHE A 446 12.78 18.61 11.19
CA PHE A 446 13.28 17.53 12.05
C PHE A 446 14.56 16.95 11.45
N ALA A 447 15.43 16.40 12.27
CA ALA A 447 16.70 15.84 11.83
C ALA A 447 16.51 14.55 10.98
N ASN A 448 15.46 13.79 11.25
CA ASN A 448 15.10 12.55 10.55
C ASN A 448 13.65 12.17 10.81
N LEU A 449 13.17 11.14 10.10
CA LEU A 449 11.80 10.64 10.24
C LEU A 449 11.49 10.06 11.62
N ASN A 450 12.50 9.49 12.33
CA ASN A 450 12.30 9.00 13.70
C ASN A 450 11.95 10.13 14.69
N GLU A 451 12.60 11.27 14.58
CA GLU A 451 12.26 12.44 15.41
C GLU A 451 10.92 13.05 15.01
N CYS A 452 10.64 13.11 13.70
CA CYS A 452 9.36 13.58 13.21
C CYS A 452 8.19 12.72 13.73
N ALA A 453 8.35 11.39 13.69
CA ALA A 453 7.32 10.46 14.15
C ALA A 453 6.97 10.63 15.63
N LYS A 454 7.93 10.96 16.51
CA LYS A 454 7.64 11.24 17.93
C LYS A 454 6.67 12.41 18.13
N THR A 455 6.62 13.34 17.18
CA THR A 455 5.72 14.49 17.22
C THR A 455 4.40 14.23 16.48
N PHE A 456 4.46 13.53 15.34
CA PHE A 456 3.33 13.40 14.42
C PHE A 456 2.49 12.14 14.68
N VAL A 457 3.06 11.09 15.27
CA VAL A 457 2.39 9.79 15.44
C VAL A 457 2.11 9.52 16.90
N GLN A 458 0.86 9.24 17.22
CA GLN A 458 0.43 8.92 18.59
C GLN A 458 -0.38 7.63 18.60
N TYR A 459 -0.03 6.73 19.51
CA TYR A 459 -0.67 5.45 19.68
C TYR A 459 -1.52 5.38 20.95
N LYS A 460 -2.49 4.47 20.92
CA LYS A 460 -3.21 4.00 22.12
C LYS A 460 -3.23 2.47 22.11
N SER A 461 -3.08 1.85 23.28
CA SER A 461 -3.29 0.41 23.44
C SER A 461 -4.75 0.06 23.15
N ALA A 462 -4.99 -1.02 22.41
CA ALA A 462 -6.31 -1.42 22.00
C ALA A 462 -6.70 -2.80 22.58
N ALA A 463 -5.78 -3.78 22.52
CA ALA A 463 -6.01 -5.10 23.06
C ALA A 463 -4.69 -5.78 23.45
N LEU A 464 -4.72 -6.51 24.58
CA LEU A 464 -3.62 -7.40 25.00
C LEU A 464 -4.01 -8.86 24.72
N PRO A 465 -3.07 -9.71 24.32
CA PRO A 465 -3.34 -11.14 24.12
C PRO A 465 -3.72 -11.82 25.43
N LYS A 466 -4.72 -12.70 25.38
CA LYS A 466 -5.13 -13.55 26.49
C LYS A 466 -4.52 -14.92 26.31
N SER A 467 -3.61 -15.35 27.20
CA SER A 467 -2.84 -16.59 27.04
C SER A 467 -3.71 -17.82 26.76
N GLU A 468 -4.85 -17.95 27.43
CA GLU A 468 -5.79 -19.07 27.23
C GLU A 468 -6.38 -19.08 25.80
N ASN A 469 -6.61 -17.90 25.19
CA ASN A 469 -7.12 -17.78 23.84
C ASN A 469 -6.00 -18.02 22.82
N VAL A 470 -4.80 -17.52 23.09
CA VAL A 470 -3.60 -17.74 22.25
C VAL A 470 -3.35 -19.24 22.07
N GLU A 471 -3.37 -20.02 23.16
CA GLU A 471 -3.19 -21.47 23.09
C GLU A 471 -4.24 -22.14 22.20
N LYS A 472 -5.52 -21.79 22.40
CA LYS A 472 -6.62 -22.30 21.56
C LYS A 472 -6.46 -21.89 20.10
N TYR A 473 -6.16 -20.62 19.81
CA TYR A 473 -5.97 -20.14 18.44
C TYR A 473 -4.76 -20.78 17.74
N ASN A 474 -3.73 -21.15 18.47
CA ASN A 474 -2.61 -21.91 17.89
C ASN A 474 -3.06 -23.27 17.37
N GLU A 475 -3.95 -23.97 18.07
CA GLU A 475 -4.51 -25.24 17.60
C GLU A 475 -5.48 -25.04 16.42
N VAL A 476 -6.33 -24.01 16.49
CA VAL A 476 -7.25 -23.65 15.39
C VAL A 476 -6.46 -23.28 14.12
N TYR A 477 -5.39 -22.51 14.25
CA TYR A 477 -4.53 -22.12 13.15
C TYR A 477 -3.88 -23.32 12.44
N LYS A 478 -3.45 -24.35 13.17
CA LYS A 478 -2.96 -25.61 12.57
C LYS A 478 -4.01 -26.27 11.68
N SER A 479 -5.29 -26.16 12.05
CA SER A 479 -6.40 -26.67 11.24
C SER A 479 -6.70 -25.78 10.04
N TYR A 480 -6.69 -24.45 10.24
CA TYR A 480 -6.85 -23.46 9.18
C TYR A 480 -5.83 -23.64 8.05
N ARG A 481 -4.55 -23.83 8.38
CA ARG A 481 -3.48 -24.05 7.41
C ARG A 481 -3.67 -25.26 6.48
N LYS A 482 -4.55 -26.20 6.81
CA LYS A 482 -4.86 -27.37 5.99
C LYS A 482 -5.89 -27.06 4.90
N ILE A 483 -6.65 -25.97 5.04
CA ILE A 483 -7.78 -25.66 4.14
C ILE A 483 -7.30 -25.47 2.70
N TYR A 484 -6.25 -24.69 2.48
CA TYR A 484 -5.72 -24.46 1.14
C TYR A 484 -5.39 -25.77 0.41
N GLY A 485 -4.60 -26.64 1.07
CA GLY A 485 -4.24 -27.94 0.48
C GLY A 485 -5.44 -28.86 0.20
N ALA A 486 -6.53 -28.71 0.99
CA ALA A 486 -7.74 -29.50 0.81
C ALA A 486 -8.70 -28.94 -0.26
N THR A 487 -8.57 -27.67 -0.63
CA THR A 487 -9.57 -26.97 -1.49
C THR A 487 -8.99 -26.41 -2.79
N LYS A 488 -7.67 -26.31 -2.95
CA LYS A 488 -7.04 -25.67 -4.12
C LYS A 488 -7.34 -26.36 -5.46
N ASP A 489 -7.67 -27.65 -5.42
CA ASP A 489 -7.92 -28.46 -6.62
C ASP A 489 -9.44 -28.68 -6.87
N LEU A 490 -10.30 -28.02 -6.09
CA LEU A 490 -11.76 -28.00 -6.28
C LEU A 490 -12.13 -26.84 -7.21
#